data_502b6605b2303da32cc14e4ec53776e0
#
_entry.id   502b6605b2303da32cc14e4ec53776e0
#
_cell.length_a   1.000
_cell.length_b   1.000
_cell.length_c   1.000
_cell.angle_alpha   90.00
_cell.angle_beta   90.00
_cell.angle_gamma   90.00
#
_symmetry.space_group_name_H-M   'P 1'
#
loop_
_entity.id
_entity.type
_entity.pdbx_description
1 polymer ?
#
loop_
_entity_poly.entity_id
_entity_poly.type
_entity_poly.pdbx_seq_one_letter_code
_entity_poly.pdbx_strand_id
1 'polypeptide(L)'
;MTRRILRMRLLVVLCFGASCAAQEVPAPRVVDLKAADGTKLKATYFAAAKPGPGVLLLHQCNQQRKNWDDLAGRLAGTGINVLTLDYRGYGESGGTPYKDLAQDEVTKVVTEKWPGDVDTAFSYLVAQPGVTRGTVGAGGASCGVNQSIQLARRHPEVKSLVLLSGNTDRDGRGFLWRSEKLPMMLGAADDDGAAVEVMQWLFELSMNPGSKFVHYTSGGHGTEMFAAHKELPGTIVDWYVQTLVKTPGSAPAVSVLSKRGAPVILEAIDLPGGASAIAERLAEARRRDPKANLFSEAIANQLGYEHLQSGDSQGAVEILKLNAVAYPNSPNVYDSLSDAYLADGQKDLARENAKKALELLKSDTTDPEAQRKAIQESAETKLKQLGAGPQ
;
A
#
# COMPACT_ATOMS: atom_id res chain seq x y z
N MET A 1 -64.34 -59.84 39.86
CA MET A 1 -62.92 -59.85 39.50
C MET A 1 -62.79 -59.38 38.12
N THR A 2 -62.44 -58.09 37.87
CA THR A 2 -62.41 -57.44 36.56
C THR A 2 -60.93 -57.13 36.28
N ARG A 3 -60.29 -57.79 35.29
CA ARG A 3 -58.92 -57.51 34.84
C ARG A 3 -58.93 -56.30 33.90
N ARG A 4 -58.28 -55.21 34.34
CA ARG A 4 -57.95 -54.07 33.45
C ARG A 4 -56.69 -54.42 32.65
N ILE A 5 -56.81 -54.44 31.31
CA ILE A 5 -55.68 -54.55 30.38
C ILE A 5 -55.13 -53.14 30.16
N LEU A 6 -53.88 -52.90 30.61
CA LEU A 6 -53.16 -51.67 30.36
C LEU A 6 -52.52 -51.71 28.94
N ARG A 7 -53.04 -50.92 28.01
CA ARG A 7 -52.44 -50.77 26.68
C ARG A 7 -51.32 -49.71 26.76
N MET A 8 -50.08 -50.18 26.71
CA MET A 8 -48.89 -49.34 26.56
C MET A 8 -48.78 -48.83 25.09
N ARG A 9 -48.99 -47.54 24.89
CA ARG A 9 -48.74 -46.92 23.58
C ARG A 9 -47.26 -46.59 23.45
N LEU A 10 -46.57 -47.29 22.53
CA LEU A 10 -45.19 -47.03 22.16
C LEU A 10 -45.14 -45.74 21.32
N LEU A 11 -44.57 -44.66 21.88
CA LEU A 11 -44.34 -43.41 21.16
C LEU A 11 -43.00 -43.54 20.40
N VAL A 12 -43.06 -43.78 19.08
CA VAL A 12 -41.86 -43.77 18.22
C VAL A 12 -41.51 -42.31 17.94
N VAL A 13 -40.48 -41.77 18.61
CA VAL A 13 -39.90 -40.46 18.28
C VAL A 13 -38.98 -40.61 17.06
N LEU A 14 -39.44 -40.21 15.91
CA LEU A 14 -38.62 -40.09 14.69
C LEU A 14 -37.71 -38.85 14.87
N CYS A 15 -36.46 -39.07 15.31
CA CYS A 15 -35.42 -38.06 15.21
C CYS A 15 -35.04 -37.85 13.71
N PHE A 16 -35.58 -36.82 13.09
CA PHE A 16 -35.03 -36.31 11.85
C PHE A 16 -33.65 -35.72 12.12
N GLY A 17 -32.60 -36.49 11.95
CA GLY A 17 -31.23 -36.01 11.88
C GLY A 17 -31.09 -35.12 10.63
N ALA A 18 -31.18 -33.80 10.79
CA ALA A 18 -30.74 -32.88 9.74
C ALA A 18 -29.23 -33.07 9.56
N SER A 19 -28.85 -33.86 8.57
CA SER A 19 -27.46 -33.89 8.09
C SER A 19 -27.15 -32.47 7.60
N CYS A 20 -26.40 -31.69 8.40
CA CYS A 20 -25.78 -30.47 7.96
C CYS A 20 -24.65 -30.87 6.99
N ALA A 21 -24.99 -31.11 5.72
CA ALA A 21 -23.98 -31.25 4.68
C ALA A 21 -23.19 -29.94 4.68
N ALA A 22 -21.89 -30.02 4.98
CA ALA A 22 -20.99 -28.88 4.82
C ALA A 22 -21.10 -28.43 3.35
N GLN A 23 -21.55 -27.20 3.16
CA GLN A 23 -21.72 -26.66 1.80
C GLN A 23 -20.32 -26.48 1.21
N GLU A 24 -20.03 -27.16 0.11
CA GLU A 24 -18.73 -27.14 -0.53
C GLU A 24 -18.43 -25.74 -1.09
N VAL A 25 -17.18 -25.27 -0.92
CA VAL A 25 -16.74 -23.98 -1.48
C VAL A 25 -16.71 -24.11 -3.00
N PRO A 26 -17.40 -23.22 -3.75
CA PRO A 26 -17.41 -23.26 -5.19
C PRO A 26 -16.01 -23.11 -5.80
N ALA A 27 -15.75 -23.78 -6.92
CA ALA A 27 -14.50 -23.61 -7.65
C ALA A 27 -14.32 -22.14 -8.10
N PRO A 28 -13.09 -21.62 -8.07
CA PRO A 28 -12.79 -20.27 -8.58
C PRO A 28 -13.17 -20.16 -10.06
N ARG A 29 -13.64 -18.98 -10.45
CA ARG A 29 -13.96 -18.68 -11.85
C ARG A 29 -13.22 -17.45 -12.34
N VAL A 30 -12.55 -17.58 -13.48
CA VAL A 30 -11.95 -16.46 -14.20
C VAL A 30 -13.08 -15.65 -14.84
N VAL A 31 -13.01 -14.32 -14.72
CA VAL A 31 -14.03 -13.41 -15.23
C VAL A 31 -13.41 -12.31 -16.08
N ASP A 32 -14.13 -11.94 -17.14
CA ASP A 32 -13.81 -10.81 -17.99
C ASP A 32 -14.58 -9.57 -17.49
N LEU A 33 -13.84 -8.50 -17.24
CA LEU A 33 -14.39 -7.20 -16.91
C LEU A 33 -14.06 -6.22 -18.04
N LYS A 34 -14.77 -5.11 -18.09
CA LYS A 34 -14.53 -4.07 -19.10
C LYS A 34 -14.44 -2.72 -18.40
N ALA A 35 -13.27 -2.09 -18.47
CA ALA A 35 -13.06 -0.74 -17.99
C ALA A 35 -13.90 0.27 -18.77
N ALA A 36 -14.10 1.47 -18.23
CA ALA A 36 -14.93 2.51 -18.85
C ALA A 36 -14.44 2.91 -20.25
N ASP A 37 -13.14 2.85 -20.51
CA ASP A 37 -12.53 3.12 -21.81
C ASP A 37 -12.54 1.92 -22.79
N GLY A 38 -13.19 0.82 -22.38
CA GLY A 38 -13.32 -0.40 -23.17
C GLY A 38 -12.19 -1.41 -23.01
N THR A 39 -11.14 -1.11 -22.23
CA THR A 39 -10.04 -2.03 -21.97
C THR A 39 -10.58 -3.29 -21.28
N LYS A 40 -10.19 -4.47 -21.80
CA LYS A 40 -10.53 -5.75 -21.18
C LYS A 40 -9.66 -5.95 -19.94
N LEU A 41 -10.29 -6.30 -18.82
CA LEU A 41 -9.61 -6.63 -17.58
C LEU A 41 -9.92 -8.08 -17.21
N LYS A 42 -8.96 -8.76 -16.63
CA LYS A 42 -9.08 -10.14 -16.19
C LYS A 42 -9.05 -10.20 -14.67
N ALA A 43 -9.98 -10.93 -14.09
CA ALA A 43 -10.07 -11.14 -12.65
C ALA A 43 -10.36 -12.61 -12.35
N THR A 44 -10.14 -13.06 -11.11
CA THR A 44 -10.57 -14.36 -10.62
C THR A 44 -11.49 -14.16 -9.42
N TYR A 45 -12.70 -14.72 -9.48
CA TYR A 45 -13.68 -14.66 -8.41
C TYR A 45 -13.72 -15.98 -7.64
N PHE A 46 -13.54 -15.90 -6.34
CA PHE A 46 -13.61 -17.00 -5.37
C PHE A 46 -14.88 -16.79 -4.53
N ALA A 47 -15.90 -17.55 -4.84
CA ALA A 47 -17.18 -17.46 -4.13
C ALA A 47 -17.10 -18.19 -2.79
N ALA A 48 -17.64 -17.60 -1.73
CA ALA A 48 -17.89 -18.30 -0.49
C ALA A 48 -19.09 -19.23 -0.61
N ALA A 49 -19.12 -20.30 0.20
CA ALA A 49 -20.23 -21.26 0.24
C ALA A 49 -21.53 -20.64 0.79
N LYS A 50 -21.44 -19.55 1.55
CA LYS A 50 -22.57 -18.83 2.17
C LYS A 50 -22.43 -17.33 1.94
N PRO A 51 -23.54 -16.57 1.98
CA PRO A 51 -23.45 -15.10 1.94
C PRO A 51 -22.51 -14.54 3.01
N GLY A 52 -21.67 -13.58 2.60
CA GLY A 52 -20.66 -13.00 3.48
C GLY A 52 -20.03 -11.73 2.90
N PRO A 53 -19.05 -11.13 3.58
CA PRO A 53 -18.32 -9.97 3.09
C PRO A 53 -17.56 -10.25 1.79
N GLY A 54 -17.14 -9.18 1.11
CA GLY A 54 -16.24 -9.23 -0.05
C GLY A 54 -14.83 -8.79 0.31
N VAL A 55 -13.82 -9.26 -0.42
CA VAL A 55 -12.44 -8.75 -0.39
C VAL A 55 -11.92 -8.59 -1.81
N LEU A 56 -11.38 -7.42 -2.13
CA LEU A 56 -10.64 -7.16 -3.38
C LEU A 56 -9.14 -7.20 -3.11
N LEU A 57 -8.39 -8.05 -3.83
CA LEU A 57 -6.95 -8.19 -3.69
C LEU A 57 -6.22 -7.67 -4.93
N LEU A 58 -5.25 -6.79 -4.72
CA LEU A 58 -4.55 -6.00 -5.71
C LEU A 58 -3.04 -6.31 -5.69
N HIS A 59 -2.52 -6.81 -6.82
CA HIS A 59 -1.14 -7.31 -6.90
C HIS A 59 -0.09 -6.19 -6.94
N GLN A 60 1.16 -6.56 -6.68
CA GLN A 60 2.34 -5.71 -6.82
C GLN A 60 2.78 -5.56 -8.29
N CYS A 61 3.54 -4.52 -8.60
CA CYS A 61 3.88 -4.13 -9.98
C CYS A 61 4.80 -5.11 -10.74
N ASN A 62 5.41 -6.08 -10.09
CA ASN A 62 6.19 -7.16 -10.71
C ASN A 62 5.48 -8.52 -10.73
N GLN A 63 4.18 -8.55 -10.41
CA GLN A 63 3.38 -9.76 -10.25
C GLN A 63 2.02 -9.64 -10.96
N GLN A 64 1.11 -10.60 -10.72
CA GLN A 64 -0.22 -10.66 -11.29
C GLN A 64 -1.23 -11.23 -10.27
N ARG A 65 -2.52 -11.18 -10.59
CA ARG A 65 -3.62 -11.62 -9.71
C ARG A 65 -3.43 -13.00 -9.08
N LYS A 66 -2.81 -13.93 -9.82
CA LYS A 66 -2.63 -15.33 -9.38
C LYS A 66 -1.75 -15.48 -8.13
N ASN A 67 -0.95 -14.48 -7.80
CA ASN A 67 -0.15 -14.48 -6.56
C ASN A 67 -1.01 -14.49 -5.29
N TRP A 68 -2.28 -14.13 -5.42
CA TRP A 68 -3.25 -14.13 -4.34
C TRP A 68 -4.11 -15.40 -4.26
N ASP A 69 -3.99 -16.36 -5.21
CA ASP A 69 -4.95 -17.47 -5.37
C ASP A 69 -5.04 -18.34 -4.11
N ASP A 70 -3.92 -18.69 -3.46
CA ASP A 70 -3.92 -19.48 -2.22
C ASP A 70 -4.66 -18.74 -1.09
N LEU A 71 -4.32 -17.47 -0.87
CA LEU A 71 -4.98 -16.64 0.14
C LEU A 71 -6.47 -16.46 -0.17
N ALA A 72 -6.82 -16.21 -1.43
CA ALA A 72 -8.21 -16.03 -1.86
C ALA A 72 -9.05 -17.31 -1.64
N GLY A 73 -8.48 -18.48 -1.94
CA GLY A 73 -9.10 -19.77 -1.64
C GLY A 73 -9.34 -20.01 -0.15
N ARG A 74 -8.35 -19.68 0.68
CA ARG A 74 -8.47 -19.77 2.15
C ARG A 74 -9.56 -18.83 2.69
N LEU A 75 -9.62 -17.59 2.21
CA LEU A 75 -10.66 -16.62 2.57
C LEU A 75 -12.05 -17.11 2.17
N ALA A 76 -12.21 -17.66 0.94
CA ALA A 76 -13.48 -18.23 0.50
C ALA A 76 -13.93 -19.38 1.41
N GLY A 77 -12.99 -20.20 1.89
CA GLY A 77 -13.23 -21.26 2.87
C GLY A 77 -13.78 -20.75 4.22
N THR A 78 -13.52 -19.49 4.59
CA THR A 78 -14.04 -18.88 5.82
C THR A 78 -15.35 -18.11 5.65
N GLY A 79 -15.92 -18.08 4.42
CA GLY A 79 -17.16 -17.37 4.13
C GLY A 79 -16.98 -15.95 3.60
N ILE A 80 -15.77 -15.60 3.13
CA ILE A 80 -15.46 -14.30 2.52
C ILE A 80 -15.34 -14.46 1.00
N ASN A 81 -16.13 -13.73 0.24
CA ASN A 81 -16.04 -13.72 -1.22
C ASN A 81 -14.84 -12.89 -1.66
N VAL A 82 -14.02 -13.37 -2.59
CA VAL A 82 -12.81 -12.69 -3.00
C VAL A 82 -12.79 -12.45 -4.51
N LEU A 83 -12.31 -11.28 -4.91
CA LEU A 83 -11.93 -10.98 -6.28
C LEU A 83 -10.45 -10.59 -6.32
N THR A 84 -9.68 -11.20 -7.22
CA THR A 84 -8.32 -10.80 -7.55
C THR A 84 -8.32 -10.19 -8.95
N LEU A 85 -7.58 -9.11 -9.17
CA LEU A 85 -7.57 -8.35 -10.42
C LEU A 85 -6.16 -8.33 -11.04
N ASP A 86 -6.05 -8.58 -12.35
CA ASP A 86 -4.90 -8.11 -13.12
C ASP A 86 -5.15 -6.66 -13.54
N TYR A 87 -4.28 -5.73 -13.16
CA TYR A 87 -4.33 -4.37 -13.72
C TYR A 87 -4.15 -4.41 -15.23
N ARG A 88 -4.63 -3.37 -15.94
CA ARG A 88 -4.28 -3.21 -17.37
C ARG A 88 -2.77 -3.28 -17.56
N GLY A 89 -2.33 -3.95 -18.63
CA GLY A 89 -0.92 -4.18 -18.91
C GLY A 89 -0.27 -5.32 -18.13
N TYR A 90 -1.04 -6.05 -17.31
CA TYR A 90 -0.57 -7.23 -16.56
C TYR A 90 -1.36 -8.50 -16.87
N GLY A 91 -0.71 -9.63 -16.67
CA GLY A 91 -1.31 -10.96 -16.73
C GLY A 91 -2.10 -11.19 -18.00
N GLU A 92 -3.41 -11.42 -17.86
CA GLU A 92 -4.33 -11.66 -18.97
C GLU A 92 -5.21 -10.43 -19.28
N SER A 93 -5.00 -9.29 -18.60
CA SER A 93 -5.65 -8.02 -18.90
C SER A 93 -5.09 -7.38 -20.18
N GLY A 94 -5.93 -6.62 -20.87
CA GLY A 94 -5.54 -5.83 -22.04
C GLY A 94 -4.76 -4.56 -21.67
N GLY A 95 -4.42 -3.79 -22.67
CA GLY A 95 -3.60 -2.59 -22.57
C GLY A 95 -2.15 -2.84 -22.97
N THR A 96 -1.36 -1.78 -23.07
CA THR A 96 0.10 -1.89 -23.30
C THR A 96 0.75 -2.58 -22.11
N PRO A 97 1.61 -3.59 -22.30
CA PRO A 97 2.32 -4.21 -21.19
C PRO A 97 3.06 -3.16 -20.35
N TYR A 98 2.89 -3.23 -19.03
CA TYR A 98 3.45 -2.22 -18.12
C TYR A 98 4.96 -2.01 -18.27
N LYS A 99 5.70 -3.10 -18.52
CA LYS A 99 7.15 -3.08 -18.75
C LYS A 99 7.57 -2.34 -20.04
N ASP A 100 6.64 -2.14 -20.98
CA ASP A 100 6.89 -1.53 -22.29
C ASP A 100 6.45 -0.04 -22.32
N LEU A 101 5.87 0.45 -21.19
CA LEU A 101 5.45 1.86 -21.06
C LEU A 101 6.66 2.77 -20.84
N ALA A 102 6.64 3.96 -21.45
CA ALA A 102 7.55 5.04 -21.08
C ALA A 102 7.23 5.57 -19.68
N GLN A 103 8.20 6.18 -19.01
CA GLN A 103 8.05 6.60 -17.61
C GLN A 103 6.87 7.57 -17.37
N ASP A 104 6.63 8.50 -18.28
CA ASP A 104 5.49 9.42 -18.21
C ASP A 104 4.14 8.73 -18.44
N GLU A 105 4.12 7.68 -19.28
CA GLU A 105 2.94 6.84 -19.50
C GLU A 105 2.64 5.95 -18.26
N VAL A 106 3.68 5.42 -17.60
CA VAL A 106 3.55 4.69 -16.34
C VAL A 106 2.79 5.54 -15.33
N THR A 107 3.22 6.78 -15.09
CA THR A 107 2.56 7.69 -14.17
C THR A 107 1.09 7.86 -14.51
N LYS A 108 0.76 8.17 -15.78
CA LYS A 108 -0.64 8.33 -16.24
C LYS A 108 -1.48 7.06 -16.04
N VAL A 109 -0.91 5.90 -16.36
CA VAL A 109 -1.64 4.63 -16.20
C VAL A 109 -1.95 4.36 -14.72
N VAL A 110 -0.97 4.53 -13.85
CA VAL A 110 -1.11 4.25 -12.41
C VAL A 110 -2.05 5.23 -11.72
N THR A 111 -1.99 6.53 -12.08
CA THR A 111 -2.75 7.58 -11.40
C THR A 111 -4.12 7.85 -12.01
N GLU A 112 -4.30 7.67 -13.32
CA GLU A 112 -5.53 8.02 -14.03
C GLU A 112 -6.36 6.82 -14.48
N LYS A 113 -5.71 5.67 -14.79
CA LYS A 113 -6.41 4.52 -15.37
C LYS A 113 -6.70 3.43 -14.34
N TRP A 114 -5.71 3.04 -13.54
CA TRP A 114 -5.91 1.99 -12.53
C TRP A 114 -7.00 2.28 -11.52
N PRO A 115 -7.21 3.52 -11.03
CA PRO A 115 -8.35 3.79 -10.14
C PRO A 115 -9.69 3.36 -10.73
N GLY A 116 -9.94 3.65 -12.02
CA GLY A 116 -11.16 3.24 -12.72
C GLY A 116 -11.26 1.72 -12.96
N ASP A 117 -10.11 1.05 -13.20
CA ASP A 117 -10.05 -0.41 -13.31
C ASP A 117 -10.40 -1.09 -11.99
N VAL A 118 -9.87 -0.56 -10.89
CA VAL A 118 -10.14 -1.04 -9.53
C VAL A 118 -11.61 -0.79 -9.15
N ASP A 119 -12.19 0.36 -9.49
CA ASP A 119 -13.61 0.65 -9.27
C ASP A 119 -14.52 -0.28 -10.10
N THR A 120 -14.10 -0.66 -11.31
CA THR A 120 -14.79 -1.66 -12.14
C THR A 120 -14.78 -3.04 -11.45
N ALA A 121 -13.64 -3.46 -10.92
CA ALA A 121 -13.50 -4.71 -10.19
C ALA A 121 -14.30 -4.70 -8.88
N PHE A 122 -14.26 -3.60 -8.13
CA PHE A 122 -15.06 -3.40 -6.93
C PHE A 122 -16.56 -3.49 -7.22
N SER A 123 -17.03 -2.79 -8.23
CA SER A 123 -18.43 -2.82 -8.66
C SER A 123 -18.90 -4.22 -9.04
N TYR A 124 -18.05 -4.99 -9.75
CA TYR A 124 -18.31 -6.39 -10.04
C TYR A 124 -18.43 -7.23 -8.77
N LEU A 125 -17.49 -7.09 -7.84
CA LEU A 125 -17.48 -7.85 -6.58
C LEU A 125 -18.77 -7.63 -5.78
N VAL A 126 -19.14 -6.37 -5.54
CA VAL A 126 -20.31 -6.03 -4.71
C VAL A 126 -21.65 -6.36 -5.38
N ALA A 127 -21.66 -6.57 -6.70
CA ALA A 127 -22.82 -7.00 -7.46
C ALA A 127 -23.03 -8.53 -7.43
N GLN A 128 -22.04 -9.32 -6.95
CA GLN A 128 -22.18 -10.77 -6.96
C GLN A 128 -23.24 -11.23 -5.95
N PRO A 129 -24.08 -12.24 -6.32
CA PRO A 129 -25.00 -12.87 -5.38
C PRO A 129 -24.24 -13.40 -4.15
N GLY A 130 -24.76 -13.11 -2.97
CA GLY A 130 -24.14 -13.56 -1.70
C GLY A 130 -23.05 -12.62 -1.14
N VAL A 131 -22.66 -11.56 -1.84
CA VAL A 131 -21.76 -10.55 -1.26
C VAL A 131 -22.52 -9.51 -0.45
N THR A 132 -22.11 -9.30 0.81
CA THR A 132 -22.64 -8.25 1.68
C THR A 132 -22.07 -6.90 1.26
N ARG A 133 -22.83 -6.14 0.46
CA ARG A 133 -22.37 -4.90 -0.21
C ARG A 133 -21.76 -3.85 0.72
N GLY A 134 -22.27 -3.70 1.93
CA GLY A 134 -21.81 -2.70 2.90
C GLY A 134 -20.58 -3.11 3.70
N THR A 135 -20.00 -4.31 3.46
CA THR A 135 -18.90 -4.85 4.24
C THR A 135 -17.88 -5.49 3.30
N VAL A 136 -16.88 -4.73 2.90
CA VAL A 136 -15.82 -5.15 1.99
C VAL A 136 -14.46 -4.90 2.63
N GLY A 137 -13.48 -5.75 2.34
CA GLY A 137 -12.08 -5.52 2.60
C GLY A 137 -11.33 -5.22 1.31
N ALA A 138 -10.19 -4.55 1.43
CA ALA A 138 -9.24 -4.44 0.34
C ALA A 138 -7.84 -4.83 0.81
N GLY A 139 -7.09 -5.51 -0.05
CA GLY A 139 -5.71 -5.87 0.23
C GLY A 139 -4.81 -5.58 -0.95
N GLY A 140 -3.62 -5.05 -0.68
CA GLY A 140 -2.66 -4.71 -1.72
C GLY A 140 -1.23 -4.95 -1.31
N ALA A 141 -0.39 -5.26 -2.29
CA ALA A 141 1.05 -5.34 -2.13
C ALA A 141 1.73 -4.31 -3.05
N SER A 142 2.79 -3.65 -2.57
CA SER A 142 3.55 -2.65 -3.33
C SER A 142 2.65 -1.57 -3.94
N CYS A 143 2.62 -1.41 -5.25
CA CYS A 143 1.70 -0.49 -5.94
C CYS A 143 0.21 -0.77 -5.64
N GLY A 144 -0.16 -1.99 -5.26
CA GLY A 144 -1.50 -2.34 -4.80
C GLY A 144 -1.87 -1.70 -3.45
N VAL A 145 -0.90 -1.28 -2.64
CA VAL A 145 -1.13 -0.57 -1.37
C VAL A 145 -1.84 0.76 -1.63
N ASN A 146 -1.28 1.62 -2.50
CA ASN A 146 -1.93 2.88 -2.84
C ASN A 146 -3.33 2.65 -3.40
N GLN A 147 -3.48 1.72 -4.34
CA GLN A 147 -4.78 1.44 -4.96
C GLN A 147 -5.82 0.96 -3.93
N SER A 148 -5.41 0.18 -2.92
CA SER A 148 -6.30 -0.28 -1.84
C SER A 148 -6.73 0.87 -0.93
N ILE A 149 -5.82 1.78 -0.59
CA ILE A 149 -6.10 2.96 0.23
C ILE A 149 -7.01 3.93 -0.54
N GLN A 150 -6.70 4.20 -1.81
CA GLN A 150 -7.52 5.06 -2.65
C GLN A 150 -8.92 4.46 -2.91
N LEU A 151 -9.03 3.13 -3.03
CA LEU A 151 -10.33 2.46 -3.08
C LEU A 151 -11.13 2.73 -1.79
N ALA A 152 -10.54 2.53 -0.61
CA ALA A 152 -11.19 2.78 0.67
C ALA A 152 -11.62 4.26 0.83
N ARG A 153 -10.85 5.19 0.25
CA ARG A 153 -11.16 6.63 0.24
C ARG A 153 -12.40 6.94 -0.61
N ARG A 154 -12.58 6.25 -1.74
CA ARG A 154 -13.74 6.43 -2.63
C ARG A 154 -14.97 5.62 -2.21
N HIS A 155 -14.77 4.48 -1.54
CA HIS A 155 -15.82 3.52 -1.22
C HIS A 155 -15.91 3.28 0.29
N PRO A 156 -16.83 3.93 1.00
CA PRO A 156 -16.99 3.78 2.46
C PRO A 156 -17.47 2.38 2.88
N GLU A 157 -17.82 1.51 1.95
CA GLU A 157 -18.08 0.08 2.14
C GLU A 157 -16.82 -0.71 2.49
N VAL A 158 -15.63 -0.19 2.19
CA VAL A 158 -14.35 -0.78 2.60
C VAL A 158 -14.15 -0.56 4.09
N LYS A 159 -14.14 -1.65 4.85
CA LYS A 159 -14.13 -1.67 6.33
C LYS A 159 -12.83 -2.23 6.92
N SER A 160 -11.93 -2.75 6.09
CA SER A 160 -10.67 -3.35 6.54
C SER A 160 -9.63 -3.33 5.43
N LEU A 161 -8.38 -3.08 5.78
CA LEU A 161 -7.25 -3.11 4.85
C LEU A 161 -6.18 -4.13 5.27
N VAL A 162 -5.53 -4.73 4.26
CA VAL A 162 -4.26 -5.45 4.40
C VAL A 162 -3.27 -4.85 3.40
N LEU A 163 -2.14 -4.37 3.89
CA LEU A 163 -1.17 -3.58 3.12
C LEU A 163 0.22 -4.20 3.29
N LEU A 164 0.86 -4.63 2.19
CA LEU A 164 2.15 -5.31 2.22
C LEU A 164 3.19 -4.55 1.39
N SER A 165 4.28 -4.11 2.03
CA SER A 165 5.47 -3.52 1.38
C SER A 165 5.15 -2.45 0.34
N GLY A 166 4.43 -1.40 0.69
CA GLY A 166 4.09 -0.34 -0.27
C GLY A 166 3.89 1.01 0.39
N ASN A 167 3.53 1.99 -0.40
CA ASN A 167 3.30 3.36 0.05
C ASN A 167 1.97 3.90 -0.50
N THR A 168 1.60 5.10 -0.07
CA THR A 168 0.48 5.86 -0.62
C THR A 168 0.86 7.34 -0.74
N ASP A 169 0.17 8.06 -1.60
CA ASP A 169 0.32 9.49 -1.79
C ASP A 169 -0.19 10.31 -0.58
N ARG A 170 0.02 11.62 -0.63
CA ARG A 170 -0.39 12.57 0.42
C ARG A 170 -1.87 12.49 0.75
N ASP A 171 -2.72 12.35 -0.26
CA ASP A 171 -4.16 12.23 -0.10
C ASP A 171 -4.55 10.95 0.66
N GLY A 172 -3.89 9.83 0.32
CA GLY A 172 -4.04 8.55 1.01
C GLY A 172 -3.59 8.64 2.46
N ARG A 173 -2.45 9.27 2.75
CA ARG A 173 -1.96 9.49 4.13
C ARG A 173 -2.96 10.32 4.94
N GLY A 174 -3.42 11.43 4.36
CA GLY A 174 -4.44 12.27 4.99
C GLY A 174 -5.78 11.56 5.23
N PHE A 175 -6.16 10.62 4.35
CA PHE A 175 -7.33 9.76 4.54
C PHE A 175 -7.13 8.80 5.71
N LEU A 176 -5.99 8.10 5.78
CA LEU A 176 -5.69 7.17 6.88
C LEU A 176 -5.71 7.88 8.24
N TRP A 177 -5.12 9.07 8.31
CA TRP A 177 -5.14 9.90 9.52
C TRP A 177 -6.55 10.21 10.04
N ARG A 178 -7.54 10.39 9.16
CA ARG A 178 -8.92 10.70 9.52
C ARG A 178 -9.83 9.48 9.70
N SER A 179 -9.29 8.27 9.46
CA SER A 179 -10.10 7.05 9.34
C SER A 179 -10.09 6.19 10.61
N GLU A 180 -10.67 6.69 11.72
CA GLU A 180 -10.71 5.98 13.01
C GLU A 180 -11.45 4.62 12.97
N LYS A 181 -12.40 4.45 12.03
CA LYS A 181 -13.19 3.23 11.88
C LYS A 181 -12.55 2.18 10.96
N LEU A 182 -11.38 2.49 10.36
CA LEU A 182 -10.74 1.64 9.38
C LEU A 182 -9.53 0.92 10.00
N PRO A 183 -9.68 -0.31 10.47
CA PRO A 183 -8.57 -1.11 10.93
C PRO A 183 -7.68 -1.53 9.76
N MET A 184 -6.37 -1.52 9.97
CA MET A 184 -5.36 -1.89 8.98
C MET A 184 -4.40 -2.92 9.55
N MET A 185 -4.10 -3.95 8.77
CA MET A 185 -2.95 -4.82 9.00
C MET A 185 -1.88 -4.48 7.96
N LEU A 186 -0.71 -4.10 8.42
CA LEU A 186 0.42 -3.76 7.57
C LEU A 186 1.53 -4.79 7.76
N GLY A 187 2.31 -5.05 6.71
CA GLY A 187 3.42 -6.00 6.78
C GLY A 187 4.58 -5.60 5.89
N ALA A 188 5.82 -5.79 6.40
CA ALA A 188 7.06 -5.58 5.65
C ALA A 188 8.22 -6.39 6.24
N ALA A 189 9.31 -6.52 5.48
CA ALA A 189 10.53 -7.20 5.88
C ALA A 189 11.76 -6.28 5.73
N ASP A 190 12.78 -6.46 6.60
CA ASP A 190 13.99 -5.62 6.63
C ASP A 190 14.84 -5.75 5.35
N ASP A 191 14.75 -6.87 4.64
CA ASP A 191 15.45 -7.10 3.37
C ASP A 191 14.75 -6.47 2.16
N ASP A 192 13.67 -5.69 2.38
CA ASP A 192 12.90 -4.98 1.35
C ASP A 192 13.16 -3.46 1.40
N GLY A 193 14.40 -3.05 1.39
CA GLY A 193 14.78 -1.63 1.35
C GLY A 193 14.14 -0.79 2.45
N ALA A 194 13.45 0.29 2.09
CA ALA A 194 12.77 1.18 3.04
C ALA A 194 11.34 0.72 3.42
N ALA A 195 10.90 -0.47 3.02
CA ALA A 195 9.51 -0.90 3.18
C ALA A 195 9.06 -0.95 4.65
N VAL A 196 9.90 -1.38 5.58
CA VAL A 196 9.58 -1.39 7.02
C VAL A 196 9.31 0.02 7.53
N GLU A 197 10.16 0.99 7.21
CA GLU A 197 9.99 2.38 7.63
C GLU A 197 8.71 3.00 7.07
N VAL A 198 8.43 2.77 5.78
CA VAL A 198 7.20 3.26 5.13
C VAL A 198 5.97 2.61 5.75
N MET A 199 5.95 1.30 5.91
CA MET A 199 4.81 0.59 6.49
C MET A 199 4.59 0.98 7.96
N GLN A 200 5.65 1.20 8.73
CA GLN A 200 5.57 1.70 10.09
C GLN A 200 4.99 3.12 10.12
N TRP A 201 5.41 4.00 9.22
CA TRP A 201 4.83 5.34 9.09
C TRP A 201 3.33 5.28 8.81
N LEU A 202 2.89 4.47 7.81
CA LEU A 202 1.47 4.32 7.53
C LEU A 202 0.70 3.71 8.72
N PHE A 203 1.31 2.79 9.46
CA PHE A 203 0.74 2.24 10.68
C PHE A 203 0.57 3.32 11.77
N GLU A 204 1.55 4.19 11.94
CA GLU A 204 1.49 5.30 12.89
C GLU A 204 0.42 6.35 12.52
N LEU A 205 0.07 6.47 11.23
CA LEU A 205 -1.06 7.28 10.78
C LEU A 205 -2.42 6.65 11.12
N SER A 206 -2.48 5.33 11.35
CA SER A 206 -3.75 4.69 11.68
C SER A 206 -4.31 5.20 13.01
N MET A 207 -5.57 5.64 12.97
CA MET A 207 -6.31 6.06 14.16
C MET A 207 -7.12 4.93 14.78
N ASN A 208 -7.16 3.75 14.17
CA ASN A 208 -7.86 2.60 14.73
C ASN A 208 -6.93 1.80 15.66
N PRO A 209 -7.26 1.66 16.97
CA PRO A 209 -6.41 0.95 17.91
C PRO A 209 -6.33 -0.57 17.67
N GLY A 210 -7.21 -1.11 16.82
CA GLY A 210 -7.16 -2.50 16.38
C GLY A 210 -6.18 -2.76 15.25
N SER A 211 -5.59 -1.71 14.63
CA SER A 211 -4.60 -1.87 13.58
C SER A 211 -3.35 -2.60 14.06
N LYS A 212 -2.69 -3.34 13.15
CA LYS A 212 -1.52 -4.17 13.46
C LYS A 212 -0.39 -3.93 12.45
N PHE A 213 0.84 -3.96 12.93
CA PHE A 213 2.03 -4.02 12.11
C PHE A 213 2.75 -5.36 12.31
N VAL A 214 3.00 -6.07 11.21
CA VAL A 214 3.72 -7.34 11.18
C VAL A 214 5.08 -7.07 10.55
N HIS A 215 6.12 -7.20 11.34
CA HIS A 215 7.49 -6.94 10.94
C HIS A 215 8.27 -8.25 10.88
N TYR A 216 8.96 -8.48 9.76
CA TYR A 216 9.86 -9.61 9.56
C TYR A 216 11.29 -9.13 9.33
N THR A 217 12.28 -9.92 9.76
CA THR A 217 13.70 -9.61 9.52
C THR A 217 14.15 -9.97 8.09
N SER A 218 13.37 -10.78 7.38
CA SER A 218 13.57 -11.13 5.97
C SER A 218 12.26 -11.64 5.39
N GLY A 219 12.15 -11.70 4.07
CA GLY A 219 10.97 -12.25 3.42
C GLY A 219 10.71 -11.68 2.04
N GLY A 220 11.50 -10.68 1.63
CA GLY A 220 11.36 -10.03 0.33
C GLY A 220 10.14 -9.11 0.25
N HIS A 221 9.76 -8.75 -0.98
CA HIS A 221 8.83 -7.68 -1.29
C HIS A 221 7.38 -8.16 -1.42
N GLY A 222 6.48 -7.56 -0.66
CA GLY A 222 5.05 -7.76 -0.82
C GLY A 222 4.61 -9.21 -0.60
N THR A 223 4.02 -9.84 -1.62
CA THR A 223 3.55 -11.24 -1.55
C THR A 223 4.68 -12.28 -1.54
N GLU A 224 5.93 -11.87 -1.80
CA GLU A 224 7.09 -12.77 -1.68
C GLU A 224 7.24 -13.27 -0.24
N MET A 225 6.85 -12.44 0.75
CA MET A 225 6.81 -12.83 2.16
C MET A 225 6.01 -14.12 2.41
N PHE A 226 5.04 -14.49 1.58
CA PHE A 226 4.26 -15.74 1.74
C PHE A 226 5.12 -17.01 1.54
N ALA A 227 6.20 -16.90 0.77
CA ALA A 227 7.13 -18.01 0.58
C ALA A 227 8.01 -18.24 1.81
N ALA A 228 8.48 -17.16 2.43
CA ALA A 228 9.32 -17.19 3.62
C ALA A 228 8.51 -17.42 4.91
N HIS A 229 7.32 -16.83 5.00
CA HIS A 229 6.46 -16.83 6.20
C HIS A 229 5.12 -17.52 5.92
N LYS A 230 5.10 -18.84 6.05
CA LYS A 230 3.93 -19.68 5.72
C LYS A 230 2.72 -19.41 6.61
N GLU A 231 2.91 -18.80 7.77
CA GLU A 231 1.87 -18.36 8.71
C GLU A 231 1.18 -17.06 8.26
N LEU A 232 1.84 -16.20 7.47
CA LEU A 232 1.33 -14.88 7.10
C LEU A 232 -0.02 -14.95 6.37
N PRO A 233 -0.25 -15.83 5.37
CA PRO A 233 -1.57 -15.97 4.77
C PRO A 233 -2.66 -16.35 5.80
N GLY A 234 -2.35 -17.22 6.77
CA GLY A 234 -3.26 -17.56 7.88
C GLY A 234 -3.58 -16.35 8.76
N THR A 235 -2.56 -15.56 9.09
CA THR A 235 -2.71 -14.31 9.86
C THR A 235 -3.61 -13.29 9.13
N ILE A 236 -3.48 -13.18 7.80
CA ILE A 236 -4.35 -12.33 6.97
C ILE A 236 -5.79 -12.86 6.95
N VAL A 237 -5.99 -14.16 6.87
CA VAL A 237 -7.33 -14.77 6.97
C VAL A 237 -7.97 -14.42 8.30
N ASP A 238 -7.27 -14.64 9.41
CA ASP A 238 -7.77 -14.33 10.75
C ASP A 238 -8.10 -12.83 10.90
N TRP A 239 -7.28 -11.97 10.31
CA TRP A 239 -7.50 -10.53 10.27
C TRP A 239 -8.83 -10.17 9.60
N TYR A 240 -9.06 -10.66 8.37
CA TYR A 240 -10.31 -10.37 7.67
C TYR A 240 -11.53 -11.01 8.33
N VAL A 241 -11.40 -12.22 8.88
CA VAL A 241 -12.47 -12.85 9.67
C VAL A 241 -12.81 -11.98 10.89
N GLN A 242 -11.80 -11.48 11.60
CA GLN A 242 -12.04 -10.63 12.77
C GLN A 242 -12.70 -9.30 12.37
N THR A 243 -12.20 -8.63 11.33
CA THR A 243 -12.58 -7.25 10.99
C THR A 243 -13.80 -7.14 10.06
N LEU A 244 -14.14 -8.18 9.31
CA LEU A 244 -15.25 -8.17 8.36
C LEU A 244 -16.43 -9.06 8.79
N VAL A 245 -16.14 -10.17 9.50
CA VAL A 245 -17.20 -11.11 9.91
C VAL A 245 -17.64 -10.87 11.33
N LYS A 246 -16.68 -10.76 12.27
CA LYS A 246 -17.00 -10.64 13.70
C LYS A 246 -17.30 -9.21 14.15
N THR A 247 -16.49 -8.23 13.70
CA THR A 247 -16.59 -6.82 14.14
C THR A 247 -16.50 -5.83 12.96
N PRO A 248 -17.41 -5.90 11.99
CA PRO A 248 -17.29 -5.09 10.78
C PRO A 248 -17.38 -3.59 11.09
N GLY A 249 -16.38 -2.82 10.63
CA GLY A 249 -16.33 -1.37 10.76
C GLY A 249 -16.36 -0.86 12.19
N SER A 250 -15.78 -1.61 13.15
CA SER A 250 -15.71 -1.17 14.55
C SER A 250 -14.90 0.12 14.70
N ALA A 251 -15.48 1.09 15.43
CA ALA A 251 -14.79 2.30 15.83
C ALA A 251 -14.21 2.17 17.23
N PRO A 252 -13.15 2.91 17.59
CA PRO A 252 -12.70 2.99 18.96
C PRO A 252 -13.80 3.55 19.87
N ALA A 253 -13.86 3.08 21.13
CA ALA A 253 -14.85 3.54 22.10
C ALA A 253 -14.75 5.05 22.40
N VAL A 254 -13.54 5.62 22.24
CA VAL A 254 -13.26 7.06 22.39
C VAL A 254 -12.40 7.47 21.22
N SER A 255 -12.72 8.62 20.60
CA SER A 255 -11.90 9.17 19.49
C SER A 255 -10.44 9.31 19.93
N VAL A 256 -9.53 8.78 19.13
CA VAL A 256 -8.09 8.89 19.35
C VAL A 256 -7.50 10.14 18.69
N LEU A 257 -8.19 10.76 17.74
CA LEU A 257 -7.77 12.03 17.11
C LEU A 257 -7.54 13.13 18.14
N SER A 258 -8.42 13.25 19.12
CA SER A 258 -8.31 14.26 20.19
C SER A 258 -7.19 13.99 21.19
N LYS A 259 -6.61 12.79 21.20
CA LYS A 259 -5.54 12.37 22.11
C LYS A 259 -4.16 12.37 21.45
N ARG A 260 -4.09 12.58 20.15
CA ARG A 260 -2.84 12.49 19.41
C ARG A 260 -2.03 13.78 19.59
N GLY A 261 -0.75 13.59 19.95
CA GLY A 261 0.22 14.68 20.11
C GLY A 261 0.68 15.29 18.78
N ALA A 262 1.91 15.80 18.78
CA ALA A 262 2.54 16.31 17.56
C ALA A 262 2.59 15.23 16.46
N PRO A 263 2.53 15.62 15.17
CA PRO A 263 2.69 14.70 14.05
C PRO A 263 3.99 13.89 14.19
N VAL A 264 3.97 12.64 13.68
CA VAL A 264 5.19 11.86 13.53
C VAL A 264 6.19 12.58 12.62
N ILE A 265 7.48 12.26 12.73
CA ILE A 265 8.54 13.02 12.05
C ILE A 265 8.28 13.18 10.56
N LEU A 266 7.95 12.10 9.86
CA LEU A 266 7.73 12.12 8.41
C LEU A 266 6.51 12.97 8.03
N GLU A 267 5.42 12.88 8.78
CA GLU A 267 4.24 13.72 8.58
C GLU A 267 4.54 15.19 8.93
N ALA A 268 5.40 15.43 9.91
CA ALA A 268 5.82 16.77 10.26
C ALA A 268 6.67 17.42 9.15
N ILE A 269 7.52 16.64 8.47
CA ILE A 269 8.33 17.13 7.34
C ILE A 269 7.42 17.63 6.20
N ASP A 270 6.31 16.96 5.94
CA ASP A 270 5.36 17.27 4.86
C ASP A 270 4.50 18.53 5.14
N LEU A 271 4.52 19.07 6.35
CA LEU A 271 3.81 20.30 6.70
C LEU A 271 4.60 21.56 6.30
N PRO A 272 3.94 22.67 5.95
CA PRO A 272 4.62 23.95 5.70
C PRO A 272 5.54 24.34 6.87
N GLY A 273 6.81 24.63 6.59
CA GLY A 273 7.84 24.94 7.60
C GLY A 273 8.32 23.76 8.44
N GLY A 274 7.75 22.57 8.23
CA GLY A 274 8.07 21.37 9.00
C GLY A 274 9.50 20.88 8.76
N ALA A 275 10.00 20.98 7.54
CA ALA A 275 11.38 20.62 7.21
C ALA A 275 12.40 21.41 8.05
N SER A 276 12.18 22.72 8.24
CA SER A 276 13.04 23.56 9.10
C SER A 276 12.98 23.13 10.57
N ALA A 277 11.80 22.86 11.10
CA ALA A 277 11.63 22.38 12.48
C ALA A 277 12.31 21.01 12.71
N ILE A 278 12.24 20.10 11.74
CA ILE A 278 12.92 18.82 11.82
C ILE A 278 14.44 18.96 11.66
N ALA A 279 14.94 19.93 10.87
CA ALA A 279 16.37 20.23 10.79
C ALA A 279 16.95 20.65 12.16
N GLU A 280 16.24 21.48 12.93
CA GLU A 280 16.62 21.86 14.29
C GLU A 280 16.64 20.64 15.23
N ARG A 281 15.64 19.77 15.16
CA ARG A 281 15.60 18.52 15.93
C ARG A 281 16.74 17.58 15.57
N LEU A 282 17.07 17.45 14.28
CA LEU A 282 18.20 16.66 13.80
C LEU A 282 19.53 17.22 14.34
N ALA A 283 19.70 18.54 14.30
CA ALA A 283 20.91 19.18 14.85
C ALA A 283 21.03 18.96 16.37
N GLU A 284 19.90 18.97 17.10
CA GLU A 284 19.92 18.63 18.53
C GLU A 284 20.24 17.16 18.78
N ALA A 285 19.65 16.24 18.04
CA ALA A 285 19.95 14.79 18.14
C ALA A 285 21.43 14.53 17.89
N ARG A 286 22.02 15.18 16.87
CA ARG A 286 23.45 15.04 16.52
C ARG A 286 24.43 15.65 17.52
N ARG A 287 23.99 16.57 18.36
CA ARG A 287 24.80 17.02 19.52
C ARG A 287 24.99 15.89 20.54
N ARG A 288 24.04 14.97 20.65
CA ARG A 288 24.09 13.82 21.58
C ARG A 288 24.70 12.58 20.93
N ASP A 289 24.36 12.34 19.68
CA ASP A 289 24.88 11.25 18.83
C ASP A 289 25.17 11.79 17.42
N PRO A 290 26.45 11.99 17.05
CA PRO A 290 26.82 12.51 15.73
C PRO A 290 26.32 11.70 14.54
N LYS A 291 25.93 10.44 14.74
CA LYS A 291 25.37 9.55 13.70
C LYS A 291 23.85 9.53 13.69
N ALA A 292 23.19 10.28 14.57
CA ALA A 292 21.74 10.29 14.63
C ALA A 292 21.12 10.72 13.29
N ASN A 293 20.15 9.95 12.83
CA ASN A 293 19.21 10.30 11.78
C ASN A 293 17.79 10.17 12.31
N LEU A 294 16.88 11.01 11.84
CA LEU A 294 15.49 11.03 12.28
C LEU A 294 14.53 10.44 11.24
N PHE A 295 15.01 10.20 10.02
CA PHE A 295 14.27 9.67 8.88
C PHE A 295 15.25 9.09 7.87
N SER A 296 14.79 8.25 6.93
CA SER A 296 15.63 7.75 5.85
C SER A 296 15.74 8.72 4.69
N GLU A 297 16.88 8.65 3.98
CA GLU A 297 17.12 9.40 2.75
C GLU A 297 16.03 9.16 1.71
N ALA A 298 15.69 7.89 1.50
CA ALA A 298 14.74 7.48 0.47
C ALA A 298 13.34 8.08 0.66
N ILE A 299 12.84 8.12 1.91
CA ILE A 299 11.52 8.65 2.19
C ILE A 299 11.50 10.18 2.07
N ALA A 300 12.51 10.87 2.60
CA ALA A 300 12.60 12.32 2.44
C ALA A 300 12.73 12.71 0.96
N ASN A 301 13.47 11.91 0.18
CA ASN A 301 13.57 12.09 -1.27
C ASN A 301 12.21 11.92 -1.95
N GLN A 302 11.47 10.87 -1.60
CA GLN A 302 10.12 10.64 -2.12
C GLN A 302 9.17 11.79 -1.79
N LEU A 303 9.15 12.28 -0.55
CA LEU A 303 8.33 13.44 -0.16
C LEU A 303 8.66 14.67 -0.99
N GLY A 304 9.96 14.95 -1.21
CA GLY A 304 10.39 16.04 -2.09
C GLY A 304 9.85 15.91 -3.52
N TYR A 305 9.88 14.71 -4.10
CA TYR A 305 9.33 14.47 -5.42
C TYR A 305 7.79 14.52 -5.48
N GLU A 306 7.09 14.13 -4.40
CA GLU A 306 5.63 14.31 -4.31
C GLU A 306 5.25 15.80 -4.38
N HIS A 307 6.01 16.68 -3.72
CA HIS A 307 5.84 18.13 -3.83
C HIS A 307 6.13 18.64 -5.24
N LEU A 308 7.21 18.19 -5.89
CA LEU A 308 7.51 18.53 -7.30
C LEU A 308 6.37 18.13 -8.23
N GLN A 309 5.84 16.92 -8.10
CA GLN A 309 4.76 16.41 -8.94
C GLN A 309 3.44 17.17 -8.72
N SER A 310 3.22 17.71 -7.53
CA SER A 310 2.06 18.56 -7.23
C SER A 310 2.24 20.02 -7.63
N GLY A 311 3.42 20.40 -8.13
CA GLY A 311 3.76 21.78 -8.52
C GLY A 311 4.22 22.67 -7.35
N ASP A 312 4.42 22.11 -6.18
CA ASP A 312 4.96 22.82 -5.00
C ASP A 312 6.49 22.75 -4.97
N SER A 313 7.13 23.51 -5.84
CA SER A 313 8.59 23.56 -5.95
C SER A 313 9.27 24.09 -4.68
N GLN A 314 8.65 25.01 -3.96
CA GLN A 314 9.21 25.57 -2.73
C GLN A 314 9.21 24.53 -1.59
N GLY A 315 8.11 23.80 -1.39
CA GLY A 315 8.05 22.70 -0.44
C GLY A 315 9.07 21.60 -0.77
N ALA A 316 9.21 21.25 -2.06
CA ALA A 316 10.24 20.33 -2.51
C ALA A 316 11.66 20.78 -2.15
N VAL A 317 11.98 22.04 -2.39
CA VAL A 317 13.30 22.61 -2.03
C VAL A 317 13.53 22.51 -0.52
N GLU A 318 12.56 22.86 0.33
CA GLU A 318 12.70 22.76 1.78
C GLU A 318 12.98 21.34 2.25
N ILE A 319 12.22 20.36 1.75
CA ILE A 319 12.36 18.94 2.12
C ILE A 319 13.68 18.37 1.63
N LEU A 320 14.06 18.63 0.36
CA LEU A 320 15.28 18.09 -0.21
C LEU A 320 16.55 18.78 0.33
N LYS A 321 16.46 20.03 0.77
CA LYS A 321 17.53 20.67 1.58
C LYS A 321 17.70 19.96 2.92
N LEU A 322 16.60 19.65 3.62
CA LEU A 322 16.69 18.88 4.86
C LEU A 322 17.33 17.51 4.60
N ASN A 323 16.99 16.85 3.50
CA ASN A 323 17.60 15.57 3.11
C ASN A 323 19.11 15.70 2.88
N ALA A 324 19.57 16.74 2.18
CA ALA A 324 20.99 17.00 1.96
C ALA A 324 21.74 17.33 3.28
N VAL A 325 21.07 17.97 4.25
CA VAL A 325 21.62 18.17 5.60
C VAL A 325 21.72 16.85 6.36
N ALA A 326 20.76 15.95 6.20
CA ALA A 326 20.74 14.65 6.86
C ALA A 326 21.76 13.68 6.25
N TYR A 327 21.97 13.74 4.94
CA TYR A 327 22.83 12.81 4.19
C TYR A 327 23.88 13.54 3.33
N PRO A 328 24.80 14.31 3.93
CA PRO A 328 25.68 15.22 3.19
C PRO A 328 26.70 14.52 2.25
N ASN A 329 26.87 13.21 2.36
CA ASN A 329 27.79 12.43 1.54
C ASN A 329 27.08 11.63 0.43
N SER A 330 25.73 11.66 0.35
CA SER A 330 24.99 10.97 -0.69
C SER A 330 24.94 11.82 -1.97
N PRO A 331 25.39 11.29 -3.13
CA PRO A 331 25.25 11.99 -4.40
C PRO A 331 23.78 12.18 -4.80
N ASN A 332 22.91 11.23 -4.44
CA ASN A 332 21.49 11.24 -4.78
C ASN A 332 20.75 12.44 -4.19
N VAL A 333 21.02 12.84 -2.95
CA VAL A 333 20.33 14.00 -2.34
C VAL A 333 20.62 15.32 -3.05
N TYR A 334 21.83 15.48 -3.59
CA TYR A 334 22.19 16.69 -4.34
C TYR A 334 21.64 16.68 -5.76
N ASP A 335 21.56 15.52 -6.40
CA ASP A 335 20.90 15.39 -7.68
C ASP A 335 19.42 15.73 -7.59
N SER A 336 18.72 15.20 -6.59
CA SER A 336 17.31 15.49 -6.32
C SER A 336 17.07 16.94 -5.90
N LEU A 337 17.94 17.52 -5.08
CA LEU A 337 17.87 18.94 -4.72
C LEU A 337 18.09 19.87 -5.95
N SER A 338 18.94 19.44 -6.88
CA SER A 338 19.12 20.12 -8.16
C SER A 338 17.81 20.14 -8.99
N ASP A 339 17.04 19.05 -9.00
CA ASP A 339 15.72 19.00 -9.65
C ASP A 339 14.75 20.02 -9.02
N ALA A 340 14.71 20.08 -7.69
CA ALA A 340 13.84 21.02 -6.98
C ALA A 340 14.21 22.47 -7.27
N TYR A 341 15.49 22.82 -7.24
CA TYR A 341 15.93 24.15 -7.58
C TYR A 341 15.65 24.52 -9.05
N LEU A 342 15.80 23.55 -9.96
CA LEU A 342 15.48 23.77 -11.37
C LEU A 342 13.97 24.05 -11.57
N ALA A 343 13.11 23.28 -10.90
CA ALA A 343 11.66 23.49 -10.94
C ALA A 343 11.24 24.82 -10.28
N ASP A 344 11.96 25.26 -9.24
CA ASP A 344 11.74 26.55 -8.58
C ASP A 344 12.39 27.74 -9.30
N GLY A 345 13.02 27.52 -10.46
CA GLY A 345 13.66 28.56 -11.27
C GLY A 345 15.03 29.06 -10.76
N GLN A 346 15.57 28.46 -9.71
CA GLN A 346 16.83 28.81 -9.09
C GLN A 346 18.04 28.15 -9.81
N LYS A 347 18.28 28.53 -11.06
CA LYS A 347 19.19 27.88 -12.00
C LYS A 347 20.62 27.75 -11.51
N ASP A 348 21.14 28.74 -10.75
CA ASP A 348 22.53 28.69 -10.26
C ASP A 348 22.69 27.66 -9.14
N LEU A 349 21.73 27.59 -8.23
CA LEU A 349 21.71 26.56 -7.19
C LEU A 349 21.47 25.16 -7.77
N ALA A 350 20.62 25.02 -8.79
CA ALA A 350 20.47 23.77 -9.52
C ALA A 350 21.81 23.29 -10.11
N ARG A 351 22.53 24.20 -10.80
CA ARG A 351 23.86 23.90 -11.37
C ARG A 351 24.89 23.51 -10.31
N GLU A 352 24.93 24.22 -9.17
CA GLU A 352 25.84 23.93 -8.05
C GLU A 352 25.58 22.53 -7.49
N ASN A 353 24.33 22.18 -7.24
CA ASN A 353 23.96 20.89 -6.68
C ASN A 353 24.19 19.74 -7.67
N ALA A 354 23.92 19.91 -8.98
CA ALA A 354 24.25 18.90 -9.99
C ALA A 354 25.76 18.63 -10.05
N LYS A 355 26.61 19.68 -9.97
CA LYS A 355 28.08 19.52 -9.89
C LYS A 355 28.48 18.80 -8.61
N LYS A 356 27.85 19.10 -7.49
CA LYS A 356 28.13 18.44 -6.19
C LYS A 356 27.78 16.95 -6.24
N ALA A 357 26.66 16.58 -6.85
CA ALA A 357 26.30 15.17 -7.08
C ALA A 357 27.40 14.43 -7.86
N LEU A 358 27.87 15.00 -8.99
CA LEU A 358 28.96 14.40 -9.78
C LEU A 358 30.29 14.34 -9.03
N GLU A 359 30.58 15.31 -8.17
CA GLU A 359 31.78 15.28 -7.34
C GLU A 359 31.76 14.10 -6.36
N LEU A 360 30.61 13.91 -5.65
CA LEU A 360 30.43 12.85 -4.68
C LEU A 360 30.43 11.46 -5.33
N LEU A 361 29.87 11.31 -6.52
CA LEU A 361 29.89 10.06 -7.27
C LEU A 361 31.31 9.50 -7.52
N LYS A 362 32.34 10.37 -7.60
CA LYS A 362 33.73 9.93 -7.82
C LYS A 362 34.26 9.06 -6.70
N SER A 363 33.77 9.24 -5.49
CA SER A 363 34.17 8.50 -4.29
C SER A 363 33.08 7.60 -3.71
N ASP A 364 31.91 7.60 -4.32
CA ASP A 364 30.81 6.77 -3.83
C ASP A 364 31.03 5.29 -4.16
N THR A 365 30.96 4.46 -3.12
CA THR A 365 31.07 3.00 -3.18
C THR A 365 29.88 2.31 -2.52
N THR A 366 28.88 3.08 -2.08
CA THR A 366 27.74 2.58 -1.32
C THR A 366 26.52 2.29 -2.20
N ASP A 367 26.32 3.15 -3.21
CA ASP A 367 25.19 2.99 -4.13
C ASP A 367 25.45 1.90 -5.18
N PRO A 368 24.44 1.13 -5.58
CA PRO A 368 24.51 0.20 -6.70
C PRO A 368 24.98 0.88 -7.99
N GLU A 369 25.72 0.17 -8.84
CA GLU A 369 26.24 0.72 -10.11
C GLU A 369 25.15 1.33 -10.99
N ALA A 370 23.99 0.67 -11.08
CA ALA A 370 22.85 1.17 -11.86
C ALA A 370 22.34 2.53 -11.32
N GLN A 371 22.29 2.71 -10.00
CA GLN A 371 21.90 3.96 -9.36
C GLN A 371 22.91 5.06 -9.60
N ARG A 372 24.21 4.78 -9.42
CA ARG A 372 25.28 5.74 -9.70
C ARG A 372 25.23 6.25 -11.15
N LYS A 373 25.02 5.32 -12.09
CA LYS A 373 24.86 5.68 -13.51
C LYS A 373 23.63 6.57 -13.75
N ALA A 374 22.50 6.26 -13.14
CA ALA A 374 21.29 7.06 -13.26
C ALA A 374 21.48 8.49 -12.73
N ILE A 375 22.11 8.64 -11.57
CA ILE A 375 22.45 9.94 -10.97
C ILE A 375 23.41 10.71 -11.89
N GLN A 376 24.43 10.06 -12.44
CA GLN A 376 25.37 10.69 -13.36
C GLN A 376 24.66 11.25 -14.62
N GLU A 377 23.87 10.41 -15.28
CA GLU A 377 23.12 10.80 -16.51
C GLU A 377 22.15 11.94 -16.22
N SER A 378 21.48 11.92 -15.07
CA SER A 378 20.57 12.97 -14.60
C SER A 378 21.30 14.29 -14.40
N ALA A 379 22.36 14.32 -13.60
CA ALA A 379 23.12 15.52 -13.31
C ALA A 379 23.79 16.13 -14.57
N GLU A 380 24.36 15.29 -15.44
CA GLU A 380 24.94 15.74 -16.74
C GLU A 380 23.87 16.37 -17.64
N THR A 381 22.68 15.79 -17.69
CA THR A 381 21.57 16.33 -18.49
C THR A 381 21.14 17.72 -17.98
N LYS A 382 21.02 17.89 -16.65
CA LYS A 382 20.71 19.19 -16.04
C LYS A 382 21.78 20.23 -16.35
N LEU A 383 23.05 19.87 -16.26
CA LEU A 383 24.15 20.78 -16.59
C LEU A 383 24.13 21.23 -18.06
N LYS A 384 23.78 20.33 -19.00
CA LYS A 384 23.59 20.70 -20.42
C LYS A 384 22.44 21.67 -20.61
N GLN A 385 21.29 21.40 -19.96
CA GLN A 385 20.12 22.29 -20.02
C GLN A 385 20.43 23.69 -19.46
N LEU A 386 21.28 23.77 -18.44
CA LEU A 386 21.68 25.00 -17.78
C LEU A 386 22.84 25.73 -18.48
N GLY A 387 23.31 25.25 -19.65
CA GLY A 387 24.39 25.87 -20.42
C GLY A 387 25.78 25.72 -19.79
N ALA A 388 25.95 24.83 -18.83
CA ALA A 388 27.23 24.44 -18.27
C ALA A 388 27.63 23.10 -18.88
N GLY A 389 28.39 23.13 -19.99
CA GLY A 389 28.96 21.90 -20.55
C GLY A 389 29.81 21.15 -19.53
N PRO A 390 30.06 19.82 -19.71
CA PRO A 390 30.93 19.05 -18.84
C PRO A 390 32.33 19.68 -18.82
N GLN A 391 32.88 19.94 -17.64
CA GLN A 391 34.29 20.31 -17.45
C GLN A 391 35.14 19.05 -17.41
#